data_8b8123376660e9306c92abdc42edec00
#
_entry.id   8b8123376660e9306c92abdc42edec00
#
_cell.length_a   1.000
_cell.length_b   1.000
_cell.length_c   1.000
_cell.angle_alpha   90.00
_cell.angle_beta   90.00
_cell.angle_gamma   90.00
#
_symmetry.space_group_name_H-M   'P 1'
#
loop_
_entity.id
_entity.type
_entity.pdbx_description
1 polymer ?
#
loop_
_entity_poly.entity_id
_entity_poly.type
_entity_poly.pdbx_seq_one_letter_code
_entity_poly.pdbx_strand_id
1 'polypeptide(L)'
;IRERPDSAEGPITLAPGGAAIMRLDVVDAPARDERAIIPVLETVYRRFHEPPRQVGAPARAIRDIAVAVDRDAWLEDEHMYAGFVFDHHSPGDEIIEGKPYMYRRLGSSSWTNGMASAVPMLASAWRLGDDAMRRHALDGIEHIIQHCINPTNGLPYTAVEHERWSNRGWWFDGLSNPGHSGYLVGQTMYSALRAWQIERRFGGIDHSDWLKIIGNVIPRLAAGRNAVGEYPFVFDEMDGSGAEYESFGGVWCLAASAYWALLTGDHSDLDGMLLSERHYHNRYVAHMECYGAPLDTSKAGFRRYIGVYQGGRMPIRHYRRRYVS
;
A
#
# COMPACT_ATOMS: atom_id res chain seq x y z
N ILE A 1 5.94 2.61 -17.80
CA ILE A 1 6.13 4.00 -18.28
C ILE A 1 5.53 4.02 -19.67
N ARG A 2 4.43 4.76 -19.82
CA ARG A 2 3.82 4.96 -21.14
C ARG A 2 4.46 6.20 -21.72
N GLU A 3 5.26 6.02 -22.77
CA GLU A 3 5.61 7.16 -23.59
C GLU A 3 4.33 7.74 -24.18
N ARG A 4 4.09 9.00 -23.93
CA ARG A 4 2.96 9.69 -24.55
C ARG A 4 3.28 9.82 -26.05
N PRO A 5 2.38 9.36 -26.93
CA PRO A 5 2.60 9.55 -28.38
C PRO A 5 2.60 11.02 -28.80
N ASP A 6 2.17 11.90 -27.92
CA ASP A 6 2.13 13.35 -28.08
C ASP A 6 3.37 14.07 -27.52
N SER A 7 4.33 13.36 -26.94
CA SER A 7 5.70 13.87 -26.80
C SER A 7 6.47 13.83 -28.14
N ALA A 8 5.79 13.56 -29.22
CA ALA A 8 6.32 13.73 -30.54
C ALA A 8 6.72 15.20 -30.74
N GLU A 9 7.94 15.50 -30.42
CA GLU A 9 8.65 16.49 -31.16
C GLU A 9 8.44 16.11 -32.62
N GLY A 10 7.79 16.97 -33.37
CA GLY A 10 7.49 16.71 -34.79
C GLY A 10 8.75 16.34 -35.57
N PRO A 11 8.63 15.84 -36.78
CA PRO A 11 9.78 15.42 -37.60
C PRO A 11 10.82 16.56 -37.63
N ILE A 12 12.06 16.25 -37.30
CA ILE A 12 13.15 17.19 -37.37
C ILE A 12 13.35 17.52 -38.85
N THR A 13 13.02 18.75 -39.25
CA THR A 13 13.28 19.23 -40.60
C THR A 13 14.71 19.77 -40.66
N LEU A 14 15.55 19.09 -41.40
CA LEU A 14 16.91 19.55 -41.64
C LEU A 14 16.91 20.53 -42.81
N ALA A 15 17.60 21.67 -42.65
CA ALA A 15 17.87 22.56 -43.76
C ALA A 15 18.78 21.86 -44.82
N PRO A 16 18.73 22.27 -46.06
CA PRO A 16 19.66 21.75 -47.07
C PRO A 16 21.11 21.85 -46.60
N GLY A 17 21.83 20.69 -46.58
CA GLY A 17 23.17 20.58 -46.05
C GLY A 17 23.28 20.40 -44.54
N GLY A 18 22.16 20.39 -43.82
CA GLY A 18 22.11 20.09 -42.37
C GLY A 18 22.32 18.58 -42.12
N ALA A 19 22.89 18.26 -40.96
CA ALA A 19 23.07 16.89 -40.49
C ALA A 19 22.47 16.72 -39.06
N ALA A 20 21.84 15.59 -38.81
CA ALA A 20 21.52 15.14 -37.46
C ALA A 20 22.55 14.08 -37.05
N ILE A 21 23.15 14.28 -35.88
CA ILE A 21 24.09 13.33 -35.29
C ILE A 21 23.43 12.67 -34.11
N MET A 22 23.29 11.33 -34.17
CA MET A 22 22.86 10.51 -33.04
C MET A 22 24.09 9.82 -32.46
N ARG A 23 24.29 9.95 -31.17
CA ARG A 23 25.32 9.22 -30.44
C ARG A 23 24.67 8.10 -29.66
N LEU A 24 25.12 6.89 -29.87
CA LEU A 24 24.71 5.71 -29.13
C LEU A 24 25.88 5.22 -28.28
N ASP A 25 25.59 5.00 -27.00
CA ASP A 25 26.52 4.34 -26.10
C ASP A 25 26.02 2.90 -25.87
N VAL A 26 26.86 1.93 -26.22
CA VAL A 26 26.57 0.52 -26.02
C VAL A 26 27.34 0.04 -24.81
N VAL A 27 26.66 -0.55 -23.86
CA VAL A 27 27.25 -1.18 -22.68
C VAL A 27 27.12 -2.69 -22.84
N ASP A 28 28.24 -3.38 -22.94
CA ASP A 28 28.31 -4.83 -22.97
C ASP A 28 28.83 -5.32 -21.61
N ALA A 29 28.11 -6.25 -20.97
CA ALA A 29 28.48 -6.83 -19.70
C ALA A 29 28.15 -8.32 -19.67
N PRO A 30 29.03 -9.17 -19.09
CA PRO A 30 28.75 -10.60 -18.97
C PRO A 30 27.54 -10.81 -18.03
N ALA A 31 26.51 -11.49 -18.54
CA ALA A 31 25.30 -11.81 -17.80
C ALA A 31 25.29 -13.30 -17.41
N ARG A 32 25.26 -13.59 -16.11
CA ARG A 32 25.04 -14.95 -15.58
C ARG A 32 23.61 -15.14 -15.07
N ASP A 33 22.99 -14.05 -14.65
CA ASP A 33 21.62 -13.97 -14.14
C ASP A 33 21.08 -12.54 -14.35
N GLU A 34 19.84 -12.30 -13.96
CA GLU A 34 19.15 -11.00 -14.07
C GLU A 34 19.85 -9.86 -13.31
N ARG A 35 20.70 -10.15 -12.33
CA ARG A 35 21.45 -9.15 -11.57
C ARG A 35 22.57 -8.52 -12.40
N ALA A 36 22.92 -9.13 -13.53
CA ALA A 36 23.88 -8.54 -14.47
C ALA A 36 23.47 -7.18 -15.01
N ILE A 37 22.17 -6.81 -14.88
CA ILE A 37 21.68 -5.46 -15.21
C ILE A 37 22.22 -4.38 -14.25
N ILE A 38 22.54 -4.72 -12.99
CA ILE A 38 22.95 -3.75 -11.96
C ILE A 38 24.20 -2.98 -12.36
N PRO A 39 25.32 -3.61 -12.78
CA PRO A 39 26.50 -2.89 -13.24
C PRO A 39 26.24 -1.99 -14.44
N VAL A 40 25.30 -2.38 -15.32
CA VAL A 40 24.89 -1.56 -16.46
C VAL A 40 24.16 -0.31 -15.97
N LEU A 41 23.18 -0.47 -15.08
CA LEU A 41 22.46 0.65 -14.48
C LEU A 41 23.41 1.59 -13.72
N GLU A 42 24.35 1.05 -12.95
CA GLU A 42 25.36 1.85 -12.26
C GLU A 42 26.24 2.65 -13.24
N THR A 43 26.62 2.05 -14.36
CA THR A 43 27.42 2.72 -15.38
C THR A 43 26.64 3.85 -16.03
N VAL A 44 25.38 3.61 -16.38
CA VAL A 44 24.47 4.62 -16.92
C VAL A 44 24.25 5.73 -15.89
N TYR A 45 24.00 5.37 -14.64
CA TYR A 45 23.81 6.33 -13.57
C TYR A 45 25.04 7.23 -13.38
N ARG A 46 26.23 6.66 -13.23
CA ARG A 46 27.48 7.44 -13.07
C ARG A 46 27.77 8.36 -14.24
N ARG A 47 27.37 7.98 -15.43
CA ARG A 47 27.67 8.73 -16.65
C ARG A 47 26.68 9.84 -16.96
N PHE A 48 25.41 9.60 -16.69
CA PHE A 48 24.33 10.49 -17.11
C PHE A 48 23.56 11.13 -15.95
N HIS A 49 23.82 10.67 -14.72
CA HIS A 49 23.11 11.22 -13.55
C HIS A 49 23.61 12.64 -13.26
N GLU A 50 22.67 13.56 -13.28
CA GLU A 50 22.87 14.87 -12.68
C GLU A 50 22.34 14.84 -11.24
N PRO A 51 23.11 15.34 -10.26
CA PRO A 51 22.61 15.44 -8.90
C PRO A 51 21.29 16.23 -8.87
N PRO A 52 20.28 15.78 -8.14
CA PRO A 52 19.01 16.50 -8.05
C PRO A 52 19.25 17.92 -7.55
N ARG A 53 18.75 18.88 -8.27
CA ARG A 53 18.81 20.28 -7.83
C ARG A 53 17.82 20.50 -6.71
N GLN A 54 18.27 21.06 -5.61
CA GLN A 54 17.37 21.47 -4.55
C GLN A 54 16.53 22.66 -5.02
N VAL A 55 15.23 22.42 -5.25
CA VAL A 55 14.30 23.45 -5.76
C VAL A 55 13.75 24.34 -4.65
N GLY A 56 13.87 23.90 -3.39
CA GLY A 56 13.40 24.61 -2.21
C GLY A 56 13.89 23.96 -0.91
N ALA A 57 13.58 24.57 0.22
CA ALA A 57 13.88 24.00 1.52
C ALA A 57 12.95 22.77 1.76
N PRO A 58 13.50 21.57 2.04
CA PRO A 58 12.67 20.36 2.27
C PRO A 58 11.63 20.55 3.38
N ALA A 59 11.99 21.27 4.45
CA ALA A 59 11.08 21.56 5.56
C ALA A 59 9.87 22.40 5.13
N ARG A 60 10.06 23.33 4.20
CA ARG A 60 8.96 24.12 3.63
C ARG A 60 8.06 23.25 2.75
N ALA A 61 8.66 22.43 1.88
CA ALA A 61 7.88 21.51 1.04
C ALA A 61 7.04 20.53 1.87
N ILE A 62 7.60 19.95 2.92
CA ILE A 62 6.87 19.07 3.85
C ILE A 62 5.71 19.81 4.50
N ARG A 63 5.92 21.06 4.96
CA ARG A 63 4.86 21.89 5.54
C ARG A 63 3.76 22.15 4.52
N ASP A 64 4.13 22.64 3.34
CA ASP A 64 3.17 23.04 2.30
C ASP A 64 2.32 21.83 1.86
N ILE A 65 2.94 20.63 1.74
CA ILE A 65 2.23 19.37 1.45
C ILE A 65 1.28 19.00 2.59
N ALA A 66 1.74 19.03 3.84
CA ALA A 66 0.92 18.65 4.98
C ALA A 66 -0.31 19.56 5.11
N VAL A 67 -0.12 20.87 4.99
CA VAL A 67 -1.24 21.85 5.03
C VAL A 67 -2.20 21.63 3.87
N ALA A 68 -1.71 21.36 2.66
CA ALA A 68 -2.57 21.09 1.51
C ALA A 68 -3.37 19.78 1.70
N VAL A 69 -2.73 18.72 2.17
CA VAL A 69 -3.41 17.44 2.44
C VAL A 69 -4.47 17.59 3.53
N ASP A 70 -4.16 18.29 4.62
CA ASP A 70 -5.14 18.51 5.69
C ASP A 70 -6.37 19.27 5.21
N ARG A 71 -6.17 20.32 4.42
CA ARG A 71 -7.24 21.15 3.86
C ARG A 71 -8.07 20.43 2.80
N ASP A 72 -7.41 19.69 1.90
CA ASP A 72 -8.03 19.21 0.64
C ASP A 72 -8.45 17.75 0.71
N ALA A 73 -7.84 16.95 1.60
CA ALA A 73 -8.08 15.52 1.68
C ALA A 73 -8.79 15.05 2.97
N TRP A 74 -8.96 15.92 3.97
CA TRP A 74 -9.75 15.59 5.15
C TRP A 74 -11.24 15.59 4.83
N LEU A 75 -11.91 14.49 5.12
CA LEU A 75 -13.36 14.30 4.99
C LEU A 75 -13.97 14.21 6.38
N GLU A 76 -14.58 15.29 6.84
CA GLU A 76 -15.14 15.42 8.20
C GLU A 76 -16.25 14.39 8.45
N ASP A 77 -17.10 14.18 7.47
CA ASP A 77 -18.25 13.26 7.54
C ASP A 77 -17.86 11.78 7.44
N GLU A 78 -16.64 11.48 7.04
CA GLU A 78 -16.11 10.11 6.94
C GLU A 78 -15.01 9.83 7.96
N HIS A 79 -14.62 10.81 8.77
CA HIS A 79 -13.52 10.71 9.73
C HIS A 79 -12.24 10.17 9.09
N MET A 80 -11.88 10.67 7.89
CA MET A 80 -10.80 10.06 7.10
C MET A 80 -10.10 11.03 6.18
N TYR A 81 -8.78 10.86 6.06
CA TYR A 81 -8.05 11.42 4.92
C TYR A 81 -8.24 10.55 3.69
N ALA A 82 -8.76 11.12 2.62
CA ALA A 82 -8.91 10.46 1.34
C ALA A 82 -7.68 10.69 0.46
N GLY A 83 -6.92 9.65 0.18
CA GLY A 83 -5.81 9.70 -0.77
C GLY A 83 -6.27 9.73 -2.23
N PHE A 84 -7.52 9.30 -2.47
CA PHE A 84 -8.22 9.44 -3.74
C PHE A 84 -9.48 10.24 -3.55
N VAL A 85 -9.87 11.00 -4.56
CA VAL A 85 -11.18 11.63 -4.63
C VAL A 85 -12.17 10.59 -5.14
N PHE A 86 -12.85 9.91 -4.22
CA PHE A 86 -13.74 8.80 -4.55
C PHE A 86 -15.08 9.23 -5.18
N ASP A 87 -15.42 10.48 -5.08
CA ASP A 87 -16.63 11.07 -5.65
C ASP A 87 -16.36 11.88 -6.94
N HIS A 88 -15.15 11.77 -7.48
CA HIS A 88 -14.76 12.50 -8.68
C HIS A 88 -15.06 11.69 -9.95
N HIS A 89 -15.96 12.20 -10.76
CA HIS A 89 -16.25 11.65 -12.08
C HIS A 89 -15.30 12.22 -13.12
N SER A 90 -14.55 11.34 -13.78
CA SER A 90 -13.80 11.71 -14.98
C SER A 90 -14.60 11.30 -16.24
N PRO A 91 -14.58 12.09 -17.30
CA PRO A 91 -15.18 11.68 -18.57
C PRO A 91 -14.61 10.33 -19.05
N GLY A 92 -15.47 9.39 -19.35
CA GLY A 92 -15.07 8.04 -19.78
C GLY A 92 -14.94 7.00 -18.67
N ASP A 93 -15.43 7.31 -17.48
CA ASP A 93 -15.49 6.35 -16.39
C ASP A 93 -16.33 5.14 -16.73
N GLU A 94 -15.79 3.97 -16.45
CA GLU A 94 -16.51 2.72 -16.71
C GLU A 94 -17.57 2.46 -15.64
N ILE A 95 -18.72 2.08 -16.11
CA ILE A 95 -19.78 1.50 -15.29
C ILE A 95 -19.57 -0.01 -15.28
N ILE A 96 -19.36 -0.58 -14.10
CA ILE A 96 -19.23 -2.01 -13.88
C ILE A 96 -20.47 -2.49 -13.16
N GLU A 97 -21.15 -3.49 -13.72
CA GLU A 97 -22.40 -4.02 -13.16
C GLU A 97 -23.46 -2.93 -12.89
N GLY A 98 -23.51 -1.92 -13.74
CA GLY A 98 -24.43 -0.79 -13.60
C GLY A 98 -24.04 0.24 -12.55
N LYS A 99 -22.84 0.12 -11.94
CA LYS A 99 -22.32 1.05 -10.94
C LYS A 99 -21.01 1.65 -11.40
N PRO A 100 -20.78 2.95 -11.18
CA PRO A 100 -19.48 3.55 -11.41
C PRO A 100 -18.41 2.85 -10.55
N TYR A 101 -17.44 2.24 -11.18
CA TYR A 101 -16.31 1.68 -10.46
C TYR A 101 -15.44 2.82 -9.94
N MET A 102 -15.01 2.73 -8.67
CA MET A 102 -14.19 3.74 -7.99
C MET A 102 -14.92 5.05 -7.58
N TYR A 103 -16.22 5.17 -7.73
CA TYR A 103 -17.01 6.36 -7.37
C TYR A 103 -17.91 6.16 -6.16
N ARG A 104 -17.70 5.09 -5.44
CA ARG A 104 -18.24 5.00 -4.10
C ARG A 104 -17.37 5.84 -3.18
N ARG A 105 -17.95 6.53 -2.23
CA ARG A 105 -17.24 7.02 -1.06
C ARG A 105 -16.79 5.81 -0.25
N LEU A 106 -15.71 5.23 -0.72
CA LEU A 106 -15.12 4.04 -0.15
C LEU A 106 -13.78 4.41 0.45
N GLY A 107 -13.70 4.31 1.76
CA GLY A 107 -12.46 4.40 2.49
C GLY A 107 -11.81 3.02 2.65
N SER A 108 -10.55 3.01 3.02
CA SER A 108 -9.85 1.81 3.46
C SER A 108 -9.24 2.04 4.84
N SER A 109 -9.10 0.96 5.62
CA SER A 109 -8.44 1.04 6.93
C SER A 109 -6.97 1.49 6.82
N SER A 110 -6.34 1.24 5.68
CA SER A 110 -4.98 1.68 5.37
C SER A 110 -4.77 1.79 3.84
N TRP A 111 -3.55 1.82 3.35
CA TRP A 111 -3.06 1.98 1.99
C TRP A 111 -2.98 3.47 1.59
N THR A 112 -3.85 3.99 0.75
CA THR A 112 -3.84 5.41 0.32
C THR A 112 -4.74 6.30 1.17
N ASN A 113 -5.51 5.70 2.05
CA ASN A 113 -6.46 6.35 2.95
C ASN A 113 -6.19 5.90 4.38
N GLY A 114 -7.12 6.25 5.27
CA GLY A 114 -7.13 5.76 6.64
C GLY A 114 -5.78 5.94 7.34
N MET A 115 -5.28 4.88 7.95
CA MET A 115 -4.05 4.93 8.75
C MET A 115 -2.82 5.36 7.95
N ALA A 116 -2.71 4.97 6.67
CA ALA A 116 -1.56 5.32 5.84
C ALA A 116 -1.45 6.82 5.56
N SER A 117 -2.56 7.53 5.61
CA SER A 117 -2.62 9.00 5.49
C SER A 117 -2.62 9.68 6.85
N ALA A 118 -3.43 9.23 7.79
CA ALA A 118 -3.60 9.87 9.10
C ALA A 118 -2.31 9.88 9.94
N VAL A 119 -1.52 8.80 9.92
CA VAL A 119 -0.30 8.72 10.73
C VAL A 119 0.80 9.69 10.30
N PRO A 120 1.13 9.86 9.00
CA PRO A 120 2.01 10.93 8.55
C PRO A 120 1.49 12.34 8.87
N MET A 121 0.16 12.54 8.80
CA MET A 121 -0.46 13.81 9.18
C MET A 121 -0.30 14.10 10.67
N LEU A 122 -0.48 13.10 11.55
CA LEU A 122 -0.21 13.21 12.98
C LEU A 122 1.25 13.61 13.26
N ALA A 123 2.19 12.96 12.58
CA ALA A 123 3.61 13.29 12.71
C ALA A 123 3.92 14.72 12.21
N SER A 124 3.26 15.16 11.15
CA SER A 124 3.40 16.51 10.61
C SER A 124 2.80 17.56 11.55
N ALA A 125 1.64 17.29 12.09
CA ALA A 125 0.97 18.16 13.07
C ALA A 125 1.85 18.44 14.29
N TRP A 126 2.47 17.42 14.86
CA TRP A 126 3.43 17.58 15.96
C TRP A 126 4.64 18.42 15.57
N ARG A 127 5.19 18.23 14.38
CA ARG A 127 6.34 19.00 13.89
C ARG A 127 6.01 20.47 13.63
N LEU A 128 4.80 20.73 13.21
CA LEU A 128 4.32 22.08 12.87
C LEU A 128 3.72 22.82 14.06
N GLY A 129 3.37 22.12 15.14
CA GLY A 129 2.61 22.66 16.27
C GLY A 129 1.18 23.00 15.85
N ASP A 130 0.59 22.21 14.93
CA ASP A 130 -0.75 22.43 14.39
C ASP A 130 -1.78 21.54 15.10
N ASP A 131 -2.48 22.10 16.05
CA ASP A 131 -3.47 21.39 16.85
C ASP A 131 -4.74 21.03 16.06
N ALA A 132 -5.07 21.76 15.01
CA ALA A 132 -6.22 21.43 14.16
C ALA A 132 -5.93 20.18 13.32
N MET A 133 -4.81 20.18 12.62
CA MET A 133 -4.32 19.02 11.88
C MET A 133 -4.16 17.80 12.79
N ARG A 134 -3.68 18.01 14.03
CA ARG A 134 -3.55 16.91 15.00
C ARG A 134 -4.92 16.32 15.37
N ARG A 135 -5.94 17.16 15.59
CA ARG A 135 -7.30 16.66 15.87
C ARG A 135 -7.87 15.84 14.72
N HIS A 136 -7.75 16.32 13.48
CA HIS A 136 -8.18 15.55 12.30
C HIS A 136 -7.46 14.19 12.21
N ALA A 137 -6.14 14.19 12.37
CA ALA A 137 -5.37 12.96 12.32
C ALA A 137 -5.75 11.97 13.42
N LEU A 138 -5.96 12.46 14.65
CA LEU A 138 -6.40 11.64 15.78
C LEU A 138 -7.81 11.11 15.59
N ASP A 139 -8.72 11.94 15.13
CA ASP A 139 -10.10 11.56 14.86
C ASP A 139 -10.15 10.38 13.85
N GLY A 140 -9.42 10.50 12.74
CA GLY A 140 -9.32 9.42 11.77
C GLY A 140 -8.67 8.14 12.31
N ILE A 141 -7.61 8.26 13.13
CA ILE A 141 -6.94 7.13 13.76
C ILE A 141 -7.87 6.42 14.75
N GLU A 142 -8.51 7.18 15.63
CA GLU A 142 -9.42 6.66 16.65
C GLU A 142 -10.65 6.01 16.02
N HIS A 143 -11.25 6.65 15.02
CA HIS A 143 -12.36 6.09 14.27
C HIS A 143 -12.02 4.70 13.71
N ILE A 144 -10.87 4.55 13.08
CA ILE A 144 -10.44 3.27 12.52
C ILE A 144 -10.20 2.24 13.64
N ILE A 145 -9.43 2.57 14.66
CA ILE A 145 -9.10 1.64 15.75
C ILE A 145 -10.37 1.13 16.45
N GLN A 146 -11.35 2.01 16.68
CA GLN A 146 -12.55 1.69 17.43
C GLN A 146 -13.59 0.93 16.60
N HIS A 147 -13.66 1.16 15.30
CA HIS A 147 -14.78 0.68 14.49
C HIS A 147 -14.41 -0.37 13.43
N CYS A 148 -13.12 -0.48 13.02
CA CYS A 148 -12.76 -1.40 11.95
C CYS A 148 -12.71 -2.88 12.38
N ILE A 149 -12.81 -3.23 13.66
CA ILE A 149 -12.64 -4.60 14.12
C ILE A 149 -13.90 -5.42 13.86
N ASN A 150 -13.77 -6.51 13.11
CA ASN A 150 -14.83 -7.49 12.91
C ASN A 150 -15.15 -8.19 14.24
N PRO A 151 -16.36 -8.04 14.78
CA PRO A 151 -16.71 -8.64 16.08
C PRO A 151 -16.73 -10.17 16.05
N THR A 152 -16.84 -10.79 14.88
CA THR A 152 -16.93 -12.25 14.74
C THR A 152 -15.57 -12.92 14.92
N ASN A 153 -14.53 -12.40 14.29
CA ASN A 153 -13.20 -13.02 14.29
C ASN A 153 -12.09 -12.13 14.90
N GLY A 154 -12.39 -10.85 15.16
CA GLY A 154 -11.47 -9.90 15.78
C GLY A 154 -10.35 -9.39 14.88
N LEU A 155 -10.43 -9.59 13.56
CA LEU A 155 -9.53 -8.97 12.59
C LEU A 155 -10.11 -7.65 12.09
N PRO A 156 -9.28 -6.67 11.71
CA PRO A 156 -9.76 -5.44 11.09
C PRO A 156 -10.44 -5.68 9.74
N TYR A 157 -11.58 -5.08 9.54
CA TYR A 157 -12.12 -4.89 8.20
C TYR A 157 -11.18 -4.01 7.37
N THR A 158 -11.24 -4.14 6.07
CA THR A 158 -10.31 -3.49 5.15
C THR A 158 -10.90 -2.28 4.43
N ALA A 159 -12.22 -2.17 4.41
CA ALA A 159 -12.94 -1.11 3.72
C ALA A 159 -14.07 -0.53 4.57
N VAL A 160 -14.41 0.72 4.34
CA VAL A 160 -15.54 1.42 4.94
C VAL A 160 -16.31 2.20 3.86
N GLU A 161 -17.63 2.12 3.92
CA GLU A 161 -18.54 2.90 3.06
C GLU A 161 -19.66 3.45 3.95
N HIS A 162 -19.76 4.76 4.10
CA HIS A 162 -20.74 5.40 4.97
C HIS A 162 -20.84 4.75 6.36
N GLU A 163 -19.75 4.76 7.08
CA GLU A 163 -19.60 4.18 8.43
C GLU A 163 -19.78 2.64 8.50
N ARG A 164 -20.06 1.98 7.39
CA ARG A 164 -20.21 0.53 7.36
C ARG A 164 -18.91 -0.14 6.99
N TRP A 165 -18.29 -0.78 7.97
CA TRP A 165 -17.07 -1.54 7.80
C TRP A 165 -17.33 -2.92 7.18
N SER A 166 -16.50 -3.31 6.22
CA SER A 166 -16.59 -4.60 5.53
C SER A 166 -15.28 -4.96 4.85
N ASN A 167 -15.21 -6.15 4.24
CA ASN A 167 -14.12 -6.55 3.36
C ASN A 167 -14.49 -6.41 1.87
N ARG A 168 -15.54 -5.66 1.58
CA ARG A 168 -16.08 -5.53 0.21
C ARG A 168 -15.86 -4.13 -0.34
N GLY A 169 -15.90 -4.04 -1.64
CA GLY A 169 -15.93 -2.76 -2.35
C GLY A 169 -14.57 -2.21 -2.71
N TRP A 170 -13.50 -2.97 -2.54
CA TRP A 170 -12.16 -2.62 -2.95
C TRP A 170 -11.58 -3.67 -3.92
N TRP A 171 -10.26 -3.82 -3.98
CA TRP A 171 -9.53 -4.74 -4.85
C TRP A 171 -10.10 -6.16 -4.96
N PHE A 172 -10.72 -6.63 -3.91
CA PHE A 172 -11.18 -8.01 -3.77
C PHE A 172 -12.57 -8.25 -4.35
N ASP A 173 -13.29 -7.21 -4.73
CA ASP A 173 -14.56 -7.38 -5.44
C ASP A 173 -14.31 -8.06 -6.80
N GLY A 174 -14.66 -9.33 -6.86
CA GLY A 174 -14.56 -10.15 -8.07
C GLY A 174 -13.20 -10.85 -8.32
N LEU A 175 -12.20 -10.71 -7.45
CA LEU A 175 -10.91 -11.38 -7.61
C LEU A 175 -10.70 -12.57 -6.67
N SER A 176 -11.30 -12.56 -5.50
CA SER A 176 -11.22 -13.63 -4.51
C SER A 176 -12.47 -13.67 -3.65
N ASN A 177 -12.61 -14.70 -2.82
CA ASN A 177 -13.63 -14.72 -1.79
C ASN A 177 -13.50 -13.49 -0.88
N PRO A 178 -14.62 -12.94 -0.41
CA PRO A 178 -14.55 -11.89 0.58
C PRO A 178 -13.77 -12.36 1.79
N GLY A 179 -12.83 -11.54 2.24
CA GLY A 179 -11.99 -11.85 3.37
C GLY A 179 -11.12 -10.67 3.75
N HIS A 180 -10.45 -10.77 4.89
CA HIS A 180 -9.56 -9.72 5.36
C HIS A 180 -8.25 -9.77 4.58
N SER A 181 -7.87 -8.66 3.96
CA SER A 181 -6.58 -8.56 3.29
C SER A 181 -5.44 -8.53 4.30
N GLY A 182 -4.57 -9.51 4.26
CA GLY A 182 -3.37 -9.54 5.11
C GLY A 182 -2.49 -8.31 4.95
N TYR A 183 -2.42 -7.77 3.73
CA TYR A 183 -1.74 -6.52 3.46
C TYR A 183 -2.34 -5.34 4.25
N LEU A 184 -3.65 -5.11 4.09
CA LEU A 184 -4.32 -3.97 4.72
C LEU A 184 -4.41 -4.13 6.23
N VAL A 185 -4.75 -5.31 6.72
CA VAL A 185 -4.83 -5.61 8.16
C VAL A 185 -3.47 -5.38 8.83
N GLY A 186 -2.42 -5.94 8.26
CA GLY A 186 -1.06 -5.76 8.79
C GLY A 186 -0.61 -4.31 8.77
N GLN A 187 -0.84 -3.60 7.66
CA GLN A 187 -0.50 -2.19 7.53
C GLN A 187 -1.28 -1.32 8.51
N THR A 188 -2.57 -1.61 8.74
CA THR A 188 -3.40 -0.89 9.72
C THR A 188 -2.83 -1.04 11.12
N MET A 189 -2.50 -2.25 11.55
CA MET A 189 -1.94 -2.48 12.88
C MET A 189 -0.54 -1.89 13.06
N TYR A 190 0.32 -2.02 12.06
CA TYR A 190 1.62 -1.37 12.06
C TYR A 190 1.49 0.16 12.21
N SER A 191 0.58 0.75 11.44
CA SER A 191 0.34 2.19 11.45
C SER A 191 -0.27 2.66 12.77
N ALA A 192 -1.18 1.90 13.36
CA ALA A 192 -1.74 2.20 14.69
C ALA A 192 -0.65 2.20 15.79
N LEU A 193 0.28 1.25 15.76
CA LEU A 193 1.45 1.24 16.64
C LEU A 193 2.35 2.47 16.42
N ARG A 194 2.52 2.90 15.16
CA ARG A 194 3.26 4.13 14.84
C ARG A 194 2.57 5.36 15.40
N ALA A 195 1.24 5.45 15.28
CA ALA A 195 0.47 6.55 15.87
C ALA A 195 0.64 6.62 17.38
N TRP A 196 0.48 5.48 18.07
CA TRP A 196 0.72 5.39 19.51
C TRP A 196 2.13 5.85 19.91
N GLN A 197 3.16 5.40 19.17
CA GLN A 197 4.54 5.82 19.44
C GLN A 197 4.74 7.33 19.25
N ILE A 198 4.11 7.92 18.22
CA ILE A 198 4.19 9.36 17.94
C ILE A 198 3.59 10.15 19.11
N GLU A 199 2.37 9.82 19.54
CA GLU A 199 1.68 10.48 20.66
C GLU A 199 2.48 10.37 21.96
N ARG A 200 2.97 9.18 22.25
CA ARG A 200 3.81 8.95 23.43
C ARG A 200 5.12 9.74 23.38
N ARG A 201 5.78 9.78 22.22
CA ARG A 201 7.10 10.42 22.07
C ARG A 201 7.02 11.94 22.09
N PHE A 202 6.03 12.52 21.42
CA PHE A 202 5.94 13.96 21.24
C PHE A 202 5.03 14.62 22.28
N GLY A 203 3.96 13.97 22.70
CA GLY A 203 2.98 14.50 23.65
C GLY A 203 3.06 13.91 25.05
N GLY A 204 3.81 12.84 25.24
CA GLY A 204 3.80 12.08 26.50
C GLY A 204 2.43 11.40 26.76
N ILE A 205 1.59 11.27 25.74
CA ILE A 205 0.23 10.76 25.83
C ILE A 205 0.26 9.25 25.60
N ASP A 206 -0.30 8.50 26.52
CA ASP A 206 -0.39 7.05 26.43
C ASP A 206 -1.85 6.64 26.13
N HIS A 207 -2.07 6.21 24.89
CA HIS A 207 -3.33 5.62 24.45
C HIS A 207 -3.32 4.11 24.73
N SER A 208 -3.45 3.74 26.02
CA SER A 208 -3.43 2.34 26.46
C SER A 208 -4.60 1.52 25.91
N ASP A 209 -5.72 2.16 25.60
CA ASP A 209 -6.87 1.57 24.92
C ASP A 209 -6.55 1.12 23.50
N TRP A 210 -5.76 1.91 22.76
CA TRP A 210 -5.29 1.49 21.45
C TRP A 210 -4.41 0.25 21.52
N LEU A 211 -3.45 0.24 22.47
CA LEU A 211 -2.60 -0.93 22.67
C LEU A 211 -3.41 -2.18 23.05
N LYS A 212 -4.46 -2.03 23.83
CA LYS A 212 -5.35 -3.14 24.18
C LYS A 212 -6.02 -3.72 22.93
N ILE A 213 -6.55 -2.88 22.05
CA ILE A 213 -7.19 -3.32 20.81
C ILE A 213 -6.16 -4.00 19.89
N ILE A 214 -5.02 -3.35 19.67
CA ILE A 214 -3.95 -3.88 18.81
C ILE A 214 -3.44 -5.22 19.38
N GLY A 215 -3.22 -5.30 20.68
CA GLY A 215 -2.76 -6.52 21.36
C GLY A 215 -3.73 -7.70 21.24
N ASN A 216 -5.02 -7.44 21.03
CA ASN A 216 -6.00 -8.49 20.72
C ASN A 216 -5.93 -8.97 19.26
N VAL A 217 -5.44 -8.12 18.33
CA VAL A 217 -5.33 -8.45 16.91
C VAL A 217 -4.03 -9.21 16.61
N ILE A 218 -2.89 -8.79 17.17
CA ILE A 218 -1.57 -9.36 16.86
C ILE A 218 -1.52 -10.91 16.97
N PRO A 219 -2.03 -11.54 18.04
CA PRO A 219 -2.03 -13.01 18.13
C PRO A 219 -2.89 -13.68 17.05
N ARG A 220 -3.93 -13.00 16.56
CA ARG A 220 -4.78 -13.52 15.48
C ARG A 220 -4.08 -13.50 14.13
N LEU A 221 -3.26 -12.45 13.88
CA LEU A 221 -2.39 -12.45 12.70
C LEU A 221 -1.43 -13.63 12.75
N ALA A 222 -0.78 -13.85 13.89
CA ALA A 222 0.16 -14.94 14.10
C ALA A 222 -0.51 -16.33 13.92
N ALA A 223 -1.74 -16.50 14.42
CA ALA A 223 -2.50 -17.75 14.30
C ALA A 223 -2.86 -18.10 12.84
N GLY A 224 -2.96 -17.10 11.96
CA GLY A 224 -3.25 -17.33 10.54
C GLY A 224 -2.05 -17.84 9.72
N ARG A 225 -0.84 -17.86 10.25
CA ARG A 225 0.35 -18.33 9.52
C ARG A 225 0.26 -19.80 9.13
N ASN A 226 0.79 -20.11 7.95
CA ASN A 226 0.95 -21.51 7.53
C ASN A 226 2.22 -22.15 8.13
N ALA A 227 2.43 -23.43 7.84
CA ALA A 227 3.55 -24.20 8.39
C ALA A 227 4.95 -23.69 7.99
N VAL A 228 5.07 -22.93 6.91
CA VAL A 228 6.35 -22.33 6.49
C VAL A 228 6.55 -20.91 7.02
N GLY A 229 5.61 -20.41 7.82
CA GLY A 229 5.67 -19.09 8.43
C GLY A 229 5.08 -17.97 7.57
N GLU A 230 4.44 -18.27 6.45
CA GLU A 230 3.83 -17.24 5.62
C GLU A 230 2.51 -16.78 6.21
N TYR A 231 2.33 -15.49 6.34
CA TYR A 231 1.05 -14.90 6.70
C TYR A 231 0.08 -14.93 5.51
N PRO A 232 -1.23 -15.06 5.75
CA PRO A 232 -2.21 -15.08 4.68
C PRO A 232 -2.19 -13.78 3.86
N PHE A 233 -2.39 -13.91 2.57
CA PHE A 233 -2.81 -12.80 1.72
C PHE A 233 -4.28 -12.45 1.98
N VAL A 234 -5.11 -13.48 2.19
CA VAL A 234 -6.51 -13.35 2.60
C VAL A 234 -6.76 -14.21 3.83
N PHE A 235 -7.31 -13.60 4.88
CA PHE A 235 -7.91 -14.30 6.01
C PHE A 235 -9.39 -14.52 5.73
N ASP A 236 -9.93 -15.65 6.13
CA ASP A 236 -11.34 -15.96 6.01
C ASP A 236 -12.21 -14.95 6.78
N GLU A 237 -13.31 -14.51 6.17
CA GLU A 237 -14.17 -13.48 6.74
C GLU A 237 -14.93 -13.97 7.98
N MET A 238 -15.18 -15.27 8.09
CA MET A 238 -15.99 -15.85 9.16
C MET A 238 -15.17 -16.19 10.39
N ASP A 239 -14.09 -16.93 10.22
CA ASP A 239 -13.31 -17.46 11.35
C ASP A 239 -11.93 -16.81 11.53
N GLY A 240 -11.48 -16.01 10.56
CA GLY A 240 -10.17 -15.38 10.59
C GLY A 240 -9.00 -16.31 10.32
N SER A 241 -9.24 -17.55 9.87
CA SER A 241 -8.19 -18.46 9.46
C SER A 241 -7.53 -18.01 8.15
N GLY A 242 -6.34 -18.53 7.86
CA GLY A 242 -5.67 -18.20 6.60
C GLY A 242 -6.31 -18.92 5.41
N ALA A 243 -6.87 -18.15 4.47
CA ALA A 243 -7.59 -18.68 3.30
C ALA A 243 -6.73 -18.69 2.03
N GLU A 244 -5.87 -17.71 1.84
CA GLU A 244 -5.02 -17.60 0.65
C GLU A 244 -3.61 -17.14 1.04
N TYR A 245 -2.60 -17.75 0.41
CA TYR A 245 -1.18 -17.51 0.66
C TYR A 245 -0.43 -17.26 -0.65
N GLU A 246 0.87 -17.41 -0.64
CA GLU A 246 1.77 -17.20 -1.78
C GLU A 246 1.74 -15.75 -2.29
N SER A 247 1.88 -14.82 -1.34
CA SER A 247 1.92 -13.39 -1.60
C SER A 247 2.90 -12.66 -0.68
N PHE A 248 3.57 -11.67 -1.21
CA PHE A 248 4.39 -10.79 -0.39
C PHE A 248 3.55 -9.87 0.52
N GLY A 249 2.25 -9.74 0.25
CA GLY A 249 1.34 -8.85 1.01
C GLY A 249 1.29 -9.13 2.51
N GLY A 250 1.42 -10.40 2.91
CA GLY A 250 1.46 -10.79 4.33
C GLY A 250 2.67 -10.26 5.12
N VAL A 251 3.69 -9.70 4.47
CA VAL A 251 4.85 -9.10 5.16
C VAL A 251 4.46 -7.96 6.09
N TRP A 252 3.34 -7.27 5.84
CA TRP A 252 2.85 -6.24 6.74
C TRP A 252 2.37 -6.81 8.08
N CYS A 253 1.81 -8.03 8.09
CA CYS A 253 1.46 -8.72 9.34
C CYS A 253 2.73 -9.03 10.14
N LEU A 254 3.80 -9.49 9.49
CA LEU A 254 5.10 -9.68 10.14
C LEU A 254 5.64 -8.36 10.70
N ALA A 255 5.59 -7.27 9.91
CA ALA A 255 6.04 -5.96 10.35
C ALA A 255 5.26 -5.45 11.58
N ALA A 256 3.94 -5.64 11.61
CA ALA A 256 3.11 -5.28 12.75
C ALA A 256 3.47 -6.11 13.99
N SER A 257 3.63 -7.43 13.85
CA SER A 257 3.99 -8.33 14.95
C SER A 257 5.39 -7.99 15.51
N ALA A 258 6.37 -7.78 14.65
CA ALA A 258 7.72 -7.42 15.06
C ALA A 258 7.76 -6.03 15.75
N TYR A 259 6.97 -5.09 15.26
CA TYR A 259 6.89 -3.77 15.85
C TYR A 259 6.16 -3.77 17.21
N TRP A 260 5.12 -4.60 17.34
CA TRP A 260 4.50 -4.89 18.63
C TRP A 260 5.52 -5.40 19.65
N ALA A 261 6.25 -6.45 19.29
CA ALA A 261 7.28 -7.02 20.16
C ALA A 261 8.35 -6.00 20.57
N LEU A 262 8.79 -5.15 19.64
CA LEU A 262 9.75 -4.08 19.90
C LEU A 262 9.22 -3.03 20.89
N LEU A 263 7.95 -2.64 20.78
CA LEU A 263 7.38 -1.57 21.60
C LEU A 263 6.93 -2.04 22.98
N THR A 264 6.46 -3.28 23.10
CA THR A 264 5.86 -3.82 24.32
C THR A 264 6.79 -4.76 25.09
N GLY A 265 7.83 -5.30 24.44
CA GLY A 265 8.68 -6.35 24.99
C GLY A 265 8.01 -7.75 24.96
N ASP A 266 6.87 -7.89 24.28
CA ASP A 266 6.23 -9.19 24.11
C ASP A 266 6.92 -9.99 23.02
N HIS A 267 7.73 -10.95 23.41
CA HIS A 267 8.49 -11.84 22.53
C HIS A 267 7.87 -13.26 22.45
N SER A 268 6.64 -13.43 22.84
CA SER A 268 5.95 -14.73 22.90
C SER A 268 5.90 -15.47 21.55
N ASP A 269 5.92 -14.74 20.42
CA ASP A 269 5.89 -15.26 19.06
C ASP A 269 7.22 -15.06 18.28
N LEU A 270 8.33 -14.84 18.96
CA LEU A 270 9.61 -14.51 18.31
C LEU A 270 10.05 -15.58 17.30
N ASP A 271 9.98 -16.85 17.66
CA ASP A 271 10.38 -17.96 16.75
C ASP A 271 9.51 -18.00 15.49
N GLY A 272 8.21 -17.73 15.64
CA GLY A 272 7.29 -17.63 14.51
C GLY A 272 7.60 -16.44 13.61
N MET A 273 7.92 -15.28 14.17
CA MET A 273 8.35 -14.12 13.39
C MET A 273 9.66 -14.37 12.64
N LEU A 274 10.65 -15.02 13.26
CA LEU A 274 11.92 -15.39 12.62
C LEU A 274 11.71 -16.42 11.50
N LEU A 275 10.76 -17.34 11.65
CA LEU A 275 10.38 -18.26 10.59
C LEU A 275 9.78 -17.51 9.40
N SER A 276 8.88 -16.56 9.68
CA SER A 276 8.26 -15.72 8.67
C SER A 276 9.28 -14.84 7.93
N GLU A 277 10.20 -14.20 8.66
CA GLU A 277 11.25 -13.38 8.08
C GLU A 277 12.08 -14.19 7.08
N ARG A 278 12.56 -15.36 7.49
CA ARG A 278 13.34 -16.26 6.60
C ARG A 278 12.55 -16.68 5.38
N HIS A 279 11.25 -16.98 5.53
CA HIS A 279 10.38 -17.33 4.41
C HIS A 279 10.27 -16.17 3.41
N TYR A 280 9.90 -14.97 3.88
CA TYR A 280 9.75 -13.80 3.02
C TYR A 280 11.07 -13.38 2.38
N HIS A 281 12.16 -13.40 3.15
CA HIS A 281 13.48 -13.09 2.61
C HIS A 281 13.87 -14.05 1.49
N ASN A 282 13.84 -15.35 1.75
CA ASN A 282 14.31 -16.35 0.80
C ASN A 282 13.43 -16.40 -0.45
N ARG A 283 12.12 -16.34 -0.29
CA ARG A 283 11.21 -16.53 -1.42
C ARG A 283 11.04 -15.27 -2.24
N TYR A 284 10.75 -14.15 -1.59
CA TYR A 284 10.34 -12.93 -2.29
C TYR A 284 11.48 -11.93 -2.47
N VAL A 285 12.38 -11.79 -1.51
CA VAL A 285 13.46 -10.81 -1.60
C VAL A 285 14.66 -11.38 -2.36
N ALA A 286 15.18 -12.53 -1.93
CA ALA A 286 16.39 -13.11 -2.51
C ALA A 286 16.17 -13.66 -3.93
N HIS A 287 14.99 -14.20 -4.22
CA HIS A 287 14.66 -14.78 -5.53
C HIS A 287 13.72 -13.91 -6.37
N MET A 288 13.30 -12.75 -5.85
CA MET A 288 12.41 -11.80 -6.53
C MET A 288 11.11 -12.47 -7.05
N GLU A 289 10.58 -13.43 -6.30
CA GLU A 289 9.36 -14.15 -6.67
C GLU A 289 8.14 -13.28 -6.37
N CYS A 290 7.75 -12.45 -7.34
CA CYS A 290 6.61 -11.56 -7.26
C CYS A 290 5.55 -11.92 -8.29
N TYR A 291 4.29 -11.78 -7.92
CA TYR A 291 3.12 -12.09 -8.75
C TYR A 291 2.27 -10.83 -8.90
N GLY A 292 2.33 -10.19 -10.07
CA GLY A 292 1.65 -8.90 -10.29
C GLY A 292 2.22 -7.81 -9.40
N ALA A 293 1.37 -6.98 -8.79
CA ALA A 293 1.82 -6.06 -7.77
C ALA A 293 2.19 -6.85 -6.50
N PRO A 294 3.41 -6.69 -5.95
CA PRO A 294 3.93 -7.60 -4.93
C PRO A 294 3.12 -7.67 -3.64
N LEU A 295 2.38 -6.60 -3.32
CA LEU A 295 1.66 -6.47 -2.06
C LEU A 295 0.17 -6.73 -2.18
N ASP A 296 -0.39 -6.72 -3.37
CA ASP A 296 -1.83 -6.74 -3.60
C ASP A 296 -2.33 -7.90 -4.45
N THR A 297 -1.50 -8.91 -4.65
CA THR A 297 -1.91 -10.15 -5.30
C THR A 297 -1.19 -11.35 -4.73
N SER A 298 -1.79 -12.53 -4.90
CA SER A 298 -1.22 -13.82 -4.58
C SER A 298 -0.88 -14.60 -5.86
N LYS A 299 -0.09 -15.67 -5.72
CA LYS A 299 0.17 -16.59 -6.84
C LYS A 299 -1.10 -17.20 -7.41
N ALA A 300 -2.04 -17.58 -6.56
CA ALA A 300 -3.34 -18.10 -6.98
C ALA A 300 -4.18 -17.01 -7.67
N GLY A 301 -4.20 -15.80 -7.14
CA GLY A 301 -4.84 -14.63 -7.75
C GLY A 301 -4.25 -14.32 -9.12
N PHE A 302 -2.93 -14.29 -9.22
CA PHE A 302 -2.23 -14.07 -10.49
C PHE A 302 -2.52 -15.17 -11.52
N ARG A 303 -2.51 -16.45 -11.11
CA ARG A 303 -2.87 -17.58 -12.00
C ARG A 303 -4.31 -17.51 -12.47
N ARG A 304 -5.25 -17.21 -11.57
CA ARG A 304 -6.65 -16.99 -11.95
C ARG A 304 -6.75 -15.88 -12.98
N TYR A 305 -6.02 -14.82 -12.76
CA TYR A 305 -5.93 -13.69 -13.64
C TYR A 305 -5.40 -14.07 -15.04
N ILE A 306 -4.25 -14.75 -15.12
CA ILE A 306 -3.67 -15.23 -16.37
C ILE A 306 -4.58 -16.27 -17.03
N GLY A 307 -5.13 -17.23 -16.27
CA GLY A 307 -6.05 -18.27 -16.78
C GLY A 307 -7.30 -17.67 -17.40
N VAL A 308 -7.84 -16.62 -16.81
CA VAL A 308 -8.97 -15.89 -17.35
C VAL A 308 -8.58 -15.13 -18.62
N TYR A 309 -7.39 -14.56 -18.67
CA TYR A 309 -6.88 -13.89 -19.87
C TYR A 309 -6.70 -14.86 -21.06
N GLN A 310 -6.23 -16.06 -20.79
CA GLN A 310 -6.07 -17.12 -21.81
C GLN A 310 -7.38 -17.80 -22.19
N GLY A 311 -8.35 -17.87 -21.27
CA GLY A 311 -9.65 -18.52 -21.49
C GLY A 311 -10.74 -17.66 -22.12
N GLY A 312 -10.48 -16.39 -22.41
CA GLY A 312 -11.41 -15.50 -23.13
C GLY A 312 -12.71 -15.14 -22.38
N ARG A 313 -12.79 -15.41 -21.07
CA ARG A 313 -14.03 -15.23 -20.28
C ARG A 313 -14.01 -14.04 -19.30
N MET A 314 -12.93 -13.31 -19.20
CA MET A 314 -12.98 -12.04 -18.45
C MET A 314 -13.25 -10.88 -19.39
N PRO A 315 -14.05 -9.91 -18.97
CA PRO A 315 -14.04 -8.64 -19.67
C PRO A 315 -12.62 -8.08 -19.56
N ILE A 316 -11.83 -8.26 -20.60
CA ILE A 316 -10.49 -7.70 -20.81
C ILE A 316 -10.44 -6.21 -20.41
N ARG A 317 -11.58 -5.57 -20.33
CA ARG A 317 -11.78 -4.17 -19.96
C ARG A 317 -11.31 -3.82 -18.55
N HIS A 318 -11.50 -4.68 -17.56
CA HIS A 318 -11.14 -4.42 -16.18
C HIS A 318 -9.64 -4.24 -15.98
N TYR A 319 -8.84 -5.06 -16.68
CA TYR A 319 -7.40 -5.06 -16.43
C TYR A 319 -6.63 -4.11 -17.32
N ARG A 320 -7.03 -3.94 -18.57
CA ARG A 320 -6.34 -3.01 -19.47
C ARG A 320 -6.35 -1.57 -18.96
N ARG A 321 -7.39 -1.14 -18.25
CA ARG A 321 -7.46 0.23 -17.75
C ARG A 321 -6.81 0.44 -16.38
N ARG A 322 -6.66 -0.60 -15.54
CA ARG A 322 -6.01 -0.46 -14.22
C ARG A 322 -4.48 -0.32 -14.28
N TYR A 323 -3.85 -0.88 -15.32
CA TYR A 323 -2.40 -0.89 -15.44
C TYR A 323 -1.87 -0.30 -16.75
N VAL A 324 -2.72 0.23 -17.60
CA VAL A 324 -2.37 0.77 -18.92
C VAL A 324 -2.91 2.20 -19.11
N SER A 325 -3.45 2.83 -18.08
CA SER A 325 -3.78 4.26 -18.11
C SER A 325 -2.90 5.04 -17.14
#